data_f5f0984dda3725b5ed86ce205a435e6d
#
_entry.id   f5f0984dda3725b5ed86ce205a435e6d
#
_cell.length_a   1.000
_cell.length_b   1.000
_cell.length_c   1.000
_cell.angle_alpha   90.00
_cell.angle_beta   90.00
_cell.angle_gamma   90.00
#
_symmetry.space_group_name_H-M   'P 1'
#
loop_
_entity.id
_entity.type
_entity.pdbx_description
1 polymer ?
#
loop_
_entity_poly.entity_id
_entity_poly.type
_entity_poly.pdbx_seq_one_letter_code
_entity_poly.pdbx_strand_id
1 'polypeptide(L)'
;VTAAWLNPAGGLRYHARGFRYAKTLWSDFRFALAEWLYGWQPPERRLVLVGPSAGYCFQPFFFERFEEVLCLEPDPVARHLFAYRLARAPLEARPRLRFEARDLLLDDPTAFAARLESEGEACVLFSNVVGQFRVLLGAATADDPRLARLRETILPALGARSYASFHDRVSGSLEPVIGGAVVLDGRLDDR
;
A
#
# COMPACT_ATOMS: atom_id res chain seq x y z
N VAL A 1 21.88 -6.70 8.77
CA VAL A 1 21.59 -6.54 7.32
C VAL A 1 20.98 -7.81 6.73
N THR A 2 21.33 -9.01 7.26
CA THR A 2 20.83 -10.30 6.77
C THR A 2 19.36 -10.61 7.09
N ALA A 3 18.78 -9.97 8.09
CA ALA A 3 17.40 -10.24 8.54
C ALA A 3 16.31 -9.68 7.59
N ALA A 4 16.59 -8.59 6.88
CA ALA A 4 15.61 -7.93 5.99
C ALA A 4 15.22 -8.79 4.77
N TRP A 5 16.14 -9.58 4.24
CA TRP A 5 15.89 -10.45 3.08
C TRP A 5 15.00 -11.66 3.37
N LEU A 6 14.91 -12.06 4.63
CA LEU A 6 14.14 -13.22 5.11
C LEU A 6 12.85 -12.84 5.83
N ASN A 7 12.50 -11.55 5.89
CA ASN A 7 11.29 -11.10 6.56
C ASN A 7 10.05 -11.73 5.90
N PRO A 8 9.19 -12.44 6.66
CA PRO A 8 7.95 -13.03 6.13
C PRO A 8 6.94 -12.01 5.61
N ALA A 9 6.96 -10.77 6.14
CA ALA A 9 6.10 -9.65 5.72
C ALA A 9 6.69 -8.85 4.55
N GLY A 10 7.92 -9.18 4.12
CA GLY A 10 8.64 -8.57 3.00
C GLY A 10 9.79 -9.45 2.56
N GLY A 11 10.63 -8.98 1.62
CA GLY A 11 11.80 -9.69 1.13
C GLY A 11 11.47 -10.85 0.18
N LEU A 12 12.47 -11.68 -0.11
CA LEU A 12 12.40 -12.70 -1.17
C LEU A 12 11.27 -13.72 -0.99
N ARG A 13 10.97 -14.12 0.24
CA ARG A 13 9.87 -15.08 0.51
C ARG A 13 8.51 -14.51 0.14
N TYR A 14 8.28 -13.25 0.46
CA TYR A 14 7.05 -12.56 0.07
C TYR A 14 6.94 -12.48 -1.45
N HIS A 15 8.02 -12.10 -2.13
CA HIS A 15 8.03 -12.01 -3.59
C HIS A 15 7.80 -13.37 -4.26
N ALA A 16 8.39 -14.44 -3.75
CA ALA A 16 8.13 -15.79 -4.25
C ALA A 16 6.65 -16.19 -4.08
N ARG A 17 6.03 -15.89 -2.93
CA ARG A 17 4.59 -16.10 -2.70
C ARG A 17 3.75 -15.23 -3.62
N GLY A 18 4.05 -13.94 -3.73
CA GLY A 18 3.35 -13.00 -4.61
C GLY A 18 3.38 -13.46 -6.05
N PHE A 19 4.52 -13.89 -6.55
CA PHE A 19 4.65 -14.41 -7.90
C PHE A 19 3.85 -15.69 -8.11
N ARG A 20 3.88 -16.62 -7.15
CA ARG A 20 3.17 -17.90 -7.22
C ARG A 20 1.65 -17.76 -7.12
N TYR A 21 1.16 -16.92 -6.22
CA TYR A 21 -0.25 -16.89 -5.82
C TYR A 21 -1.05 -15.73 -6.40
N ALA A 22 -0.40 -14.71 -6.97
CA ALA A 22 -1.11 -13.53 -7.49
C ALA A 22 -2.17 -13.86 -8.55
N LYS A 23 -1.97 -14.92 -9.34
CA LYS A 23 -2.91 -15.35 -10.39
C LYS A 23 -3.83 -16.51 -9.97
N THR A 24 -3.67 -17.02 -8.77
CA THR A 24 -4.43 -18.16 -8.25
C THR A 24 -5.11 -17.79 -6.94
N LEU A 25 -4.51 -18.08 -5.81
CA LEU A 25 -5.10 -17.87 -4.48
C LEU A 25 -5.53 -16.40 -4.22
N TRP A 26 -4.82 -15.43 -4.80
CA TRP A 26 -5.13 -14.00 -4.64
C TRP A 26 -6.03 -13.44 -5.75
N SER A 27 -6.49 -14.26 -6.69
CA SER A 27 -7.26 -13.78 -7.85
C SER A 27 -8.52 -13.02 -7.44
N ASP A 28 -9.31 -13.60 -6.53
CA ASP A 28 -10.59 -13.02 -6.11
C ASP A 28 -10.39 -11.73 -5.33
N PHE A 29 -9.41 -11.70 -4.43
CA PHE A 29 -9.02 -10.47 -3.73
C PHE A 29 -8.56 -9.39 -4.72
N ARG A 30 -7.72 -9.74 -5.69
CA ARG A 30 -7.24 -8.80 -6.71
C ARG A 30 -8.36 -8.28 -7.60
N PHE A 31 -9.35 -9.11 -7.90
CA PHE A 31 -10.53 -8.70 -8.65
C PHE A 31 -11.37 -7.72 -7.83
N ALA A 32 -11.74 -8.06 -6.61
CA ALA A 32 -12.50 -7.20 -5.72
C ALA A 32 -11.77 -5.86 -5.45
N LEU A 33 -10.43 -5.89 -5.25
CA LEU A 33 -9.63 -4.68 -5.10
C LEU A 33 -9.65 -3.83 -6.39
N ALA A 34 -9.58 -4.46 -7.55
CA ALA A 34 -9.63 -3.74 -8.82
C ALA A 34 -10.99 -3.04 -9.03
N GLU A 35 -12.10 -3.71 -8.72
CA GLU A 35 -13.44 -3.10 -8.77
C GLU A 35 -13.56 -1.92 -7.80
N TRP A 36 -13.10 -2.09 -6.57
CA TRP A 36 -13.11 -1.01 -5.58
C TRP A 36 -12.26 0.18 -6.02
N LEU A 37 -11.04 -0.05 -6.51
CA LEU A 37 -10.16 1.00 -7.03
C LEU A 37 -10.72 1.65 -8.30
N TYR A 38 -11.48 0.92 -9.11
CA TYR A 38 -12.18 1.50 -10.25
C TYR A 38 -13.24 2.52 -9.81
N GLY A 39 -13.95 2.26 -8.72
CA GLY A 39 -14.90 3.19 -8.11
C GLY A 39 -14.26 4.39 -7.42
N TRP A 40 -13.00 4.28 -6.99
CA TRP A 40 -12.27 5.39 -6.40
C TRP A 40 -11.76 6.33 -7.48
N GLN A 41 -12.36 7.51 -7.60
CA GLN A 41 -12.14 8.49 -8.67
C GLN A 41 -11.56 9.81 -8.11
N PRO A 42 -10.31 9.83 -7.61
CA PRO A 42 -9.68 11.05 -7.15
C PRO A 42 -9.50 12.03 -8.32
N PRO A 43 -9.72 13.34 -8.12
CA PRO A 43 -9.50 14.34 -9.16
C PRO A 43 -8.01 14.55 -9.45
N GLU A 44 -7.14 14.20 -8.51
CA GLU A 44 -5.70 14.39 -8.62
C GLU A 44 -5.10 13.42 -9.66
N ARG A 45 -4.19 13.97 -10.48
CA ARG A 45 -3.46 13.20 -11.50
C ARG A 45 -2.12 12.66 -10.99
N ARG A 46 -1.79 12.93 -9.75
CA ARG A 46 -0.59 12.45 -9.07
C ARG A 46 -1.00 11.55 -7.91
N LEU A 47 -0.31 10.42 -7.77
CA LEU A 47 -0.56 9.44 -6.72
C LEU A 47 0.67 9.27 -5.83
N VAL A 48 0.48 9.37 -4.52
CA VAL A 48 1.42 8.86 -3.52
C VAL A 48 0.94 7.47 -3.08
N LEU A 49 1.70 6.46 -3.46
CA LEU A 49 1.38 5.05 -3.20
C LEU A 49 2.27 4.53 -2.08
N VAL A 50 1.67 4.22 -0.94
CA VAL A 50 2.38 3.85 0.28
C VAL A 50 2.40 2.33 0.45
N GLY A 51 3.59 1.75 0.50
CA GLY A 51 3.83 0.32 0.71
C GLY A 51 3.30 -0.60 -0.40
N PRO A 52 3.46 -0.25 -1.70
CA PRO A 52 2.92 -1.08 -2.78
C PRO A 52 3.56 -2.46 -2.88
N SER A 53 4.69 -2.66 -2.24
CA SER A 53 5.55 -3.81 -2.48
C SER A 53 5.85 -3.94 -3.99
N ALA A 54 5.88 -5.15 -4.55
CA ALA A 54 6.02 -5.33 -6.00
C ALA A 54 4.70 -5.17 -6.78
N GLY A 55 3.66 -4.62 -6.17
CA GLY A 55 2.37 -4.33 -6.81
C GLY A 55 1.58 -5.58 -7.20
N TYR A 56 1.78 -6.72 -6.53
CA TYR A 56 1.09 -7.97 -6.88
C TYR A 56 -0.43 -7.88 -6.76
N CYS A 57 -0.93 -7.04 -5.86
CA CYS A 57 -2.35 -6.84 -5.65
C CYS A 57 -3.01 -6.02 -6.75
N PHE A 58 -2.26 -5.14 -7.41
CA PHE A 58 -2.82 -4.21 -8.38
C PHE A 58 -2.98 -4.81 -9.77
N GLN A 59 -4.05 -4.38 -10.43
CA GLN A 59 -4.16 -4.48 -11.87
C GLN A 59 -3.44 -3.26 -12.50
N PRO A 60 -2.55 -3.45 -13.47
CA PRO A 60 -1.72 -2.36 -14.00
C PRO A 60 -2.53 -1.19 -14.58
N PHE A 61 -3.67 -1.43 -15.20
CA PHE A 61 -4.53 -0.39 -15.79
C PHE A 61 -5.02 0.65 -14.76
N PHE A 62 -5.02 0.33 -13.47
CA PHE A 62 -5.33 1.30 -12.41
C PHE A 62 -4.43 2.53 -12.51
N PHE A 63 -3.16 2.34 -12.90
CA PHE A 63 -2.17 3.40 -12.93
C PHE A 63 -2.25 4.32 -14.16
N GLU A 64 -3.02 3.96 -15.19
CA GLU A 64 -3.17 4.77 -16.42
C GLU A 64 -3.81 6.14 -16.18
N ARG A 65 -4.59 6.26 -15.10
CA ARG A 65 -5.25 7.51 -14.73
C ARG A 65 -4.30 8.58 -14.17
N PHE A 66 -3.09 8.18 -13.77
CA PHE A 66 -2.12 9.07 -13.14
C PHE A 66 -0.99 9.44 -14.11
N GLU A 67 -0.56 10.68 -14.04
CA GLU A 67 0.62 11.18 -14.76
C GLU A 67 1.91 10.82 -14.02
N GLU A 68 1.85 10.84 -12.68
CA GLU A 68 2.98 10.50 -11.82
C GLU A 68 2.53 9.63 -10.64
N VAL A 69 3.35 8.64 -10.31
CA VAL A 69 3.19 7.80 -9.12
C VAL A 69 4.47 7.83 -8.31
N LEU A 70 4.40 8.40 -7.11
CA LEU A 70 5.45 8.29 -6.10
C LEU A 70 5.19 7.08 -5.22
N CYS A 71 6.04 6.09 -5.29
CA CYS A 71 5.98 4.91 -4.43
C CYS A 71 6.87 5.10 -3.20
N LEU A 72 6.28 5.10 -2.02
CA LEU A 72 7.01 5.05 -0.74
C LEU A 72 7.20 3.56 -0.40
N GLU A 73 8.37 3.01 -0.77
CA GLU A 73 8.66 1.57 -0.66
C GLU A 73 10.12 1.35 -0.26
N PRO A 74 10.39 0.90 0.97
CA PRO A 74 11.75 0.70 1.45
C PRO A 74 12.45 -0.52 0.82
N ASP A 75 11.71 -1.56 0.42
CA ASP A 75 12.30 -2.76 -0.17
C ASP A 75 12.84 -2.50 -1.59
N PRO A 76 14.16 -2.59 -1.81
CA PRO A 76 14.74 -2.36 -3.13
C PRO A 76 14.31 -3.39 -4.18
N VAL A 77 14.06 -4.64 -3.77
CA VAL A 77 13.59 -5.71 -4.68
C VAL A 77 12.17 -5.40 -5.13
N ALA A 78 11.32 -4.99 -4.20
CA ALA A 78 9.94 -4.60 -4.48
C ALA A 78 9.89 -3.45 -5.50
N ARG A 79 10.72 -2.41 -5.34
CA ARG A 79 10.77 -1.28 -6.27
C ARG A 79 11.12 -1.71 -7.69
N HIS A 80 12.14 -2.53 -7.84
CA HIS A 80 12.55 -3.03 -9.16
C HIS A 80 11.48 -3.91 -9.80
N LEU A 81 10.87 -4.80 -9.03
CA LEU A 81 9.80 -5.66 -9.53
C LEU A 81 8.55 -4.88 -9.90
N PHE A 82 8.18 -3.86 -9.11
CA PHE A 82 7.05 -2.99 -9.41
C PHE A 82 7.27 -2.26 -10.74
N ALA A 83 8.42 -1.59 -10.87
CA ALA A 83 8.79 -0.88 -12.10
C ALA A 83 8.81 -1.81 -13.31
N TYR A 84 9.43 -2.98 -13.18
CA TYR A 84 9.50 -3.99 -14.25
C TYR A 84 8.10 -4.46 -14.68
N ARG A 85 7.22 -4.78 -13.73
CA ARG A 85 5.87 -5.25 -14.03
C ARG A 85 5.04 -4.18 -14.72
N LEU A 86 5.12 -2.93 -14.26
CA LEU A 86 4.40 -1.83 -14.89
C LEU A 86 4.94 -1.52 -16.30
N ALA A 87 6.26 -1.57 -16.49
CA ALA A 87 6.88 -1.38 -17.80
C ALA A 87 6.48 -2.45 -18.83
N ARG A 88 6.17 -3.67 -18.38
CA ARG A 88 5.73 -4.78 -19.23
C ARG A 88 4.24 -4.89 -19.42
N ALA A 89 3.45 -4.16 -18.66
CA ALA A 89 2.01 -4.18 -18.79
C ALA A 89 1.57 -3.53 -20.12
N PRO A 90 0.50 -4.03 -20.74
CA PRO A 90 -0.06 -3.45 -21.97
C PRO A 90 -0.91 -2.21 -21.63
N LEU A 91 -0.25 -1.13 -21.22
CA LEU A 91 -0.88 0.13 -20.84
C LEU A 91 -0.91 1.10 -22.02
N GLU A 92 -2.03 1.80 -22.18
CA GLU A 92 -2.19 2.90 -23.15
C GLU A 92 -1.41 4.15 -22.68
N ALA A 93 -1.49 4.46 -21.39
CA ALA A 93 -0.75 5.53 -20.76
C ALA A 93 0.08 5.01 -19.58
N ARG A 94 1.31 5.49 -19.46
CA ARG A 94 2.22 5.07 -18.38
C ARG A 94 2.58 6.25 -17.51
N PRO A 95 2.35 6.13 -16.18
CA PRO A 95 2.78 7.16 -15.26
C PRO A 95 4.30 7.24 -15.18
N ARG A 96 4.81 8.41 -14.87
CA ARG A 96 6.18 8.58 -14.41
C ARG A 96 6.32 8.00 -13.01
N LEU A 97 7.17 6.99 -12.84
CA LEU A 97 7.43 6.37 -11.54
C LEU A 97 8.57 7.09 -10.82
N ARG A 98 8.34 7.36 -9.54
CA ARG A 98 9.35 7.83 -8.58
C ARG A 98 9.33 6.92 -7.37
N PHE A 99 10.46 6.75 -6.70
CA PHE A 99 10.57 5.91 -5.51
C PHE A 99 11.26 6.64 -4.37
N GLU A 100 10.69 6.57 -3.19
CA GLU A 100 11.33 6.93 -1.93
C GLU A 100 11.67 5.65 -1.17
N ALA A 101 12.95 5.51 -0.83
CA ALA A 101 13.50 4.28 -0.26
C ALA A 101 13.42 4.20 1.26
N ARG A 102 13.11 5.31 1.93
CA ARG A 102 12.98 5.34 3.39
C ARG A 102 11.58 4.92 3.81
N ASP A 103 11.48 4.25 4.92
CA ASP A 103 10.19 4.00 5.58
C ASP A 103 9.77 5.26 6.35
N LEU A 104 9.25 6.25 5.60
CA LEU A 104 8.86 7.53 6.19
C LEU A 104 7.75 7.39 7.23
N LEU A 105 6.89 6.38 7.09
CA LEU A 105 5.77 6.20 8.02
C LEU A 105 6.22 5.71 9.40
N LEU A 106 7.10 4.72 9.43
CA LEU A 106 7.51 4.08 10.67
C LEU A 106 8.72 4.76 11.30
N ASP A 107 9.67 5.19 10.46
CA ASP A 107 10.91 5.80 10.92
C ASP A 107 10.71 7.27 11.32
N ASP A 108 9.94 8.03 10.53
CA ASP A 108 9.72 9.46 10.75
C ASP A 108 8.38 9.94 10.17
N PRO A 109 7.28 9.82 10.93
CA PRO A 109 5.96 10.31 10.50
C PRO A 109 5.93 11.80 10.17
N THR A 110 6.81 12.61 10.77
CA THR A 110 6.91 14.05 10.46
C THR A 110 7.51 14.26 9.06
N ALA A 111 8.52 13.47 8.70
CA ALA A 111 9.08 13.47 7.35
C ALA A 111 8.06 12.97 6.31
N PHE A 112 7.18 12.04 6.68
CA PHE A 112 6.06 11.64 5.82
C PHE A 112 5.12 12.82 5.54
N ALA A 113 4.72 13.56 6.57
CA ALA A 113 3.86 14.74 6.41
C ALA A 113 4.52 15.80 5.50
N ALA A 114 5.77 16.13 5.76
CA ALA A 114 6.53 17.07 4.93
C ALA A 114 6.68 16.58 3.48
N ARG A 115 6.82 15.27 3.29
CA ARG A 115 6.87 14.67 1.97
C ARG A 115 5.56 14.84 1.22
N LEU A 116 4.42 14.60 1.88
CA LEU A 116 3.11 14.83 1.26
C LEU A 116 2.91 16.29 0.88
N GLU A 117 3.30 17.24 1.75
CA GLU A 117 3.23 18.67 1.43
C GLU A 117 4.03 19.00 0.17
N SER A 118 5.24 18.45 0.05
CA SER A 118 6.11 18.70 -1.11
C SER A 118 5.56 18.15 -2.43
N GLU A 119 4.66 17.18 -2.40
CA GLU A 119 4.01 16.63 -3.60
C GLU A 119 2.82 17.49 -4.09
N GLY A 120 2.37 18.47 -3.30
CA GLY A 120 1.27 19.36 -3.69
C GLY A 120 -0.05 18.61 -3.85
N GLU A 121 -0.74 18.82 -4.98
CA GLU A 121 -2.00 18.16 -5.31
C GLU A 121 -1.77 16.71 -5.74
N ALA A 122 -1.80 15.81 -4.79
CA ALA A 122 -1.68 14.37 -5.00
C ALA A 122 -2.66 13.61 -4.12
N CYS A 123 -3.30 12.58 -4.65
CA CYS A 123 -4.06 11.63 -3.84
C CYS A 123 -3.13 10.61 -3.17
N VAL A 124 -3.61 9.97 -2.12
CA VAL A 124 -2.82 9.00 -1.34
C VAL A 124 -3.52 7.66 -1.29
N LEU A 125 -2.80 6.59 -1.61
CA LEU A 125 -3.30 5.22 -1.46
C LEU A 125 -2.37 4.42 -0.54
N PHE A 126 -2.92 3.95 0.58
CA PHE A 126 -2.24 3.03 1.50
C PHE A 126 -2.51 1.59 1.09
N SER A 127 -1.44 0.88 0.72
CA SER A 127 -1.52 -0.49 0.22
C SER A 127 -1.15 -1.47 1.33
N ASN A 128 -2.13 -1.96 2.06
CA ASN A 128 -1.99 -2.94 3.13
C ASN A 128 -1.01 -2.54 4.27
N VAL A 129 -0.84 -1.25 4.51
CA VAL A 129 0.12 -0.74 5.52
C VAL A 129 -0.60 -0.37 6.82
N VAL A 130 -1.73 0.34 6.73
CA VAL A 130 -2.44 0.86 7.91
C VAL A 130 -2.87 -0.27 8.85
N GLY A 131 -3.40 -1.36 8.33
CA GLY A 131 -3.78 -2.53 9.11
C GLY A 131 -2.60 -3.27 9.75
N GLN A 132 -1.39 -3.05 9.25
CA GLN A 132 -0.17 -3.71 9.72
C GLN A 132 0.64 -2.87 10.73
N PHE A 133 0.29 -1.63 11.00
CA PHE A 133 1.06 -0.76 11.91
C PHE A 133 1.33 -1.42 13.26
N ARG A 134 0.33 -2.07 13.83
CA ARG A 134 0.51 -2.79 15.10
C ARG A 134 1.59 -3.86 15.02
N VAL A 135 1.61 -4.64 13.95
CA VAL A 135 2.60 -5.71 13.73
C VAL A 135 3.96 -5.14 13.42
N LEU A 136 4.04 -4.14 12.54
CA LEU A 136 5.27 -3.51 12.11
C LEU A 136 5.99 -2.79 13.27
N LEU A 137 5.22 -2.16 14.15
CA LEU A 137 5.75 -1.52 15.37
C LEU A 137 6.04 -2.51 16.51
N GLY A 138 5.64 -3.78 16.38
CA GLY A 138 5.70 -4.74 17.49
C GLY A 138 4.84 -4.31 18.68
N ALA A 139 3.74 -3.59 18.43
CA ALA A 139 2.86 -3.09 19.47
C ALA A 139 2.03 -4.24 20.08
N ALA A 140 2.13 -4.43 21.39
CA ALA A 140 1.43 -5.51 22.09
C ALA A 140 -0.09 -5.26 22.17
N THR A 141 -0.50 -4.00 22.27
CA THR A 141 -1.90 -3.57 22.43
C THR A 141 -2.28 -2.51 21.39
N ALA A 142 -3.59 -2.28 21.22
CA ALA A 142 -4.10 -1.20 20.37
C ALA A 142 -3.82 0.20 20.95
N ASP A 143 -3.58 0.29 22.25
CA ASP A 143 -3.34 1.54 23.00
C ASP A 143 -1.85 1.94 23.00
N ASP A 144 -1.01 1.30 22.19
CA ASP A 144 0.41 1.67 22.08
C ASP A 144 0.52 3.15 21.63
N PRO A 145 1.23 4.00 22.40
CA PRO A 145 1.33 5.43 22.11
C PRO A 145 1.95 5.74 20.73
N ARG A 146 2.72 4.80 20.19
CA ARG A 146 3.27 4.95 18.84
C ARG A 146 2.19 4.89 17.77
N LEU A 147 1.13 4.09 17.98
CA LEU A 147 -0.03 4.04 17.09
C LEU A 147 -0.84 5.34 17.14
N ALA A 148 -1.05 5.89 18.35
CA ALA A 148 -1.71 7.18 18.51
C ALA A 148 -0.92 8.29 17.78
N ARG A 149 0.39 8.34 18.00
CA ARG A 149 1.27 9.32 17.33
C ARG A 149 1.21 9.21 15.80
N LEU A 150 1.18 8.00 15.24
CA LEU A 150 1.00 7.80 13.80
C LEU A 150 -0.32 8.40 13.30
N ARG A 151 -1.42 8.13 13.99
CA ARG A 151 -2.74 8.68 13.63
C ARG A 151 -2.75 10.21 13.69
N GLU A 152 -2.24 10.77 14.78
CA GLU A 152 -2.14 12.22 15.01
C GLU A 152 -1.26 12.93 13.98
N THR A 153 -0.33 12.24 13.34
CA THR A 153 0.52 12.81 12.30
C THR A 153 -0.03 12.58 10.91
N ILE A 154 -0.48 11.36 10.61
CA ILE A 154 -0.90 10.98 9.24
C ILE A 154 -2.20 11.66 8.86
N LEU A 155 -3.22 11.61 9.72
CA LEU A 155 -4.54 12.15 9.39
C LEU A 155 -4.51 13.65 9.07
N PRO A 156 -3.87 14.52 9.87
CA PRO A 156 -3.74 15.92 9.51
C PRO A 156 -2.92 16.15 8.22
N ALA A 157 -1.89 15.32 7.98
CA ALA A 157 -1.07 15.42 6.77
C ALA A 157 -1.84 15.11 5.48
N LEU A 158 -2.88 14.28 5.56
CA LEU A 158 -3.76 14.03 4.42
C LEU A 158 -4.57 15.28 4.04
N GLY A 159 -4.99 16.09 5.02
CA GLY A 159 -5.70 17.33 4.80
C GLY A 159 -6.96 17.15 3.95
N ALA A 160 -7.09 17.95 2.89
CA ALA A 160 -8.20 17.88 1.93
C ALA A 160 -7.94 16.94 0.74
N ARG A 161 -6.83 16.19 0.75
CA ARG A 161 -6.48 15.26 -0.34
C ARG A 161 -7.44 14.09 -0.40
N SER A 162 -7.69 13.60 -1.60
CA SER A 162 -8.33 12.29 -1.76
C SER A 162 -7.41 11.20 -1.24
N TYR A 163 -7.92 10.35 -0.37
CA TYR A 163 -7.14 9.21 0.10
C TYR A 163 -7.99 7.94 0.16
N ALA A 164 -7.31 6.81 0.10
CA ALA A 164 -7.91 5.49 0.22
C ALA A 164 -6.94 4.53 0.93
N SER A 165 -7.47 3.50 1.55
CA SER A 165 -6.69 2.46 2.21
C SER A 165 -7.36 1.11 2.06
N PHE A 166 -6.59 0.09 1.80
CA PHE A 166 -7.03 -1.29 1.93
C PHE A 166 -6.03 -2.09 2.77
N HIS A 167 -6.51 -3.11 3.46
CA HIS A 167 -5.68 -3.96 4.30
C HIS A 167 -6.28 -5.35 4.49
N ASP A 168 -5.43 -6.31 4.80
CA ASP A 168 -5.84 -7.66 5.17
C ASP A 168 -6.51 -7.65 6.54
N ARG A 169 -7.65 -8.31 6.67
CA ARG A 169 -8.31 -8.52 7.97
C ARG A 169 -7.69 -9.68 8.75
N VAL A 170 -7.16 -10.66 8.03
CA VAL A 170 -6.53 -11.86 8.61
C VAL A 170 -5.26 -12.14 7.82
N SER A 171 -4.16 -12.28 8.54
CA SER A 171 -2.88 -12.70 7.98
C SER A 171 -2.38 -13.90 8.77
N GLY A 172 -2.05 -14.98 8.09
CA GLY A 172 -1.61 -16.22 8.72
C GLY A 172 -0.81 -17.11 7.76
N SER A 173 -0.19 -18.15 8.32
CA SER A 173 0.55 -19.16 7.56
C SER A 173 -0.32 -20.32 7.05
N LEU A 174 -1.55 -20.41 7.53
CA LEU A 174 -2.54 -21.42 7.12
C LEU A 174 -3.63 -20.78 6.27
N GLU A 175 -4.22 -21.54 5.35
CA GLU A 175 -5.38 -21.08 4.59
C GLU A 175 -6.54 -20.78 5.55
N PRO A 176 -7.00 -19.51 5.63
CA PRO A 176 -8.16 -19.21 6.43
C PRO A 176 -9.40 -19.77 5.74
N VAL A 177 -10.20 -20.55 6.46
CA VAL A 177 -11.54 -20.92 6.03
C VAL A 177 -12.45 -19.69 6.26
N ILE A 178 -12.41 -18.73 5.35
CA ILE A 178 -13.26 -17.55 5.41
C ILE A 178 -14.30 -17.64 4.31
N GLY A 179 -15.55 -17.79 4.70
CA GLY A 179 -16.68 -17.70 3.77
C GLY A 179 -16.95 -16.24 3.39
N GLY A 180 -16.54 -15.86 2.18
CA GLY A 180 -16.90 -14.60 1.54
C GLY A 180 -16.01 -13.40 1.88
N ALA A 181 -15.77 -12.55 0.89
CA ALA A 181 -15.18 -11.23 1.09
C ALA A 181 -16.22 -10.27 1.70
N VAL A 182 -15.90 -9.65 2.83
CA VAL A 182 -16.72 -8.59 3.40
C VAL A 182 -16.09 -7.26 3.01
N VAL A 183 -16.70 -6.54 2.11
CA VAL A 183 -16.37 -5.15 1.83
C VAL A 183 -16.99 -4.32 2.97
N LEU A 184 -16.16 -3.73 3.81
CA LEU A 184 -16.63 -2.76 4.79
C LEU A 184 -16.57 -1.38 4.12
N ASP A 185 -17.72 -0.96 3.59
CA ASP A 185 -17.97 0.42 3.21
C ASP A 185 -18.36 1.18 4.50
N GLY A 186 -17.39 1.72 5.19
CA GLY A 186 -17.59 2.43 6.44
C GLY A 186 -16.50 3.45 6.68
N ARG A 187 -16.89 4.64 7.11
CA ARG A 187 -15.99 5.70 7.56
C ARG A 187 -15.10 5.18 8.69
N LEU A 188 -13.82 5.54 8.65
CA LEU A 188 -12.83 5.22 9.69
C LEU A 188 -13.19 5.75 11.10
N ASP A 189 -14.26 6.51 11.19
CA ASP A 189 -14.66 7.25 12.40
C ASP A 189 -15.52 6.44 13.40
N ASP A 190 -15.95 5.24 13.07
CA ASP A 190 -16.98 4.53 13.85
C ASP A 190 -16.49 3.31 14.65
N ARG A 191 -15.17 3.19 14.93
CA ARG A 191 -14.73 2.19 15.95
C ARG A 191 -13.40 2.52 16.61
#